data_acf3d403b64f7790c1e4b56a1d198e7d
#
_entry.id   acf3d403b64f7790c1e4b56a1d198e7d
#
_cell.length_a   1.000
_cell.length_b   1.000
_cell.length_c   1.000
_cell.angle_alpha   90.00
_cell.angle_beta   90.00
_cell.angle_gamma   90.00
#
_symmetry.space_group_name_H-M   'P 1'
#
loop_
_entity.id
_entity.type
_entity.pdbx_description
1 polymer ?
#
loop_
_entity_poly.entity_id
_entity_poly.type
_entity_poly.pdbx_seq_one_letter_code
_entity_poly.pdbx_strand_id
1 'polypeptide(L)' 'MDDFLRNECKYLKCYQGITYKEIAEYLEIRQDSFYSWIKGYYNFSFDRKNKLRNIIDTLREE' A
#
# COMPACT_ATOMS: atom_id res chain seq x y z
N MET A 1 9.17 7.15 6.99
CA MET A 1 9.74 6.62 5.75
C MET A 1 8.79 5.62 5.13
N ASP A 2 8.76 5.57 3.82
CA ASP A 2 7.80 4.72 3.11
C ASP A 2 8.17 3.25 3.14
N ASP A 3 9.42 2.91 3.46
CA ASP A 3 9.88 1.52 3.44
C ASP A 3 9.06 0.62 4.35
N PHE A 4 8.69 1.12 5.53
CA PHE A 4 7.85 0.36 6.44
C PHE A 4 6.51 0.02 5.80
N LEU A 5 5.89 1.01 5.16
CA LEU A 5 4.59 0.82 4.52
C LEU A 5 4.70 -0.11 3.31
N ARG A 6 5.80 0.01 2.54
CA ARG A 6 6.04 -0.91 1.43
C ARG A 6 6.13 -2.35 1.92
N ASN A 7 6.86 -2.57 3.00
CA ASN A 7 6.99 -3.92 3.56
C ASN A 7 5.67 -4.45 4.08
N GLU A 8 4.83 -3.60 4.67
CA GLU A 8 3.50 -4.01 5.12
C GLU A 8 2.62 -4.42 3.94
N CYS A 9 2.69 -3.69 2.83
CA CYS A 9 1.94 -4.06 1.63
C CYS A 9 2.41 -5.40 1.06
N LYS A 10 3.71 -5.64 1.05
CA LYS A 10 4.27 -6.91 0.61
C LYS A 10 3.81 -8.06 1.51
N TYR A 11 3.74 -7.81 2.82
CA TYR A 11 3.24 -8.79 3.77
C TYR A 11 1.79 -9.16 3.45
N LEU A 12 0.94 -8.16 3.23
CA LEU A 12 -0.46 -8.41 2.90
C LEU A 12 -0.59 -9.26 1.63
N LYS A 13 0.22 -8.96 0.62
CA LYS A 13 0.19 -9.73 -0.62
C LYS A 13 0.64 -11.17 -0.39
N CYS A 14 1.73 -11.37 0.33
CA CYS A 14 2.33 -12.70 0.50
C CYS A 14 1.55 -13.59 1.45
N TYR A 15 1.01 -13.03 2.51
CA TYR A 15 0.42 -13.83 3.59
C TYR A 15 -1.09 -13.79 3.64
N GLN A 16 -1.71 -12.77 3.10
CA GLN A 16 -3.17 -12.63 3.14
C GLN A 16 -3.81 -12.63 1.76
N GLY A 17 -3.00 -12.74 0.71
CA GLY A 17 -3.53 -12.83 -0.65
C GLY A 17 -4.15 -11.53 -1.17
N ILE A 18 -3.84 -10.40 -0.55
CA ILE A 18 -4.37 -9.11 -0.97
C ILE A 18 -3.46 -8.55 -2.05
N THR A 19 -4.01 -8.30 -3.24
CA THR A 19 -3.20 -7.84 -4.36
C THR A 19 -2.88 -6.36 -4.26
N TYR A 20 -1.80 -5.95 -4.92
CA TYR A 20 -1.46 -4.53 -5.01
C TYR A 20 -2.56 -3.75 -5.74
N LYS A 21 -3.23 -4.37 -6.69
CA LYS A 21 -4.34 -3.74 -7.37
C LYS A 21 -5.45 -3.37 -6.40
N GLU A 22 -5.78 -4.28 -5.49
CA GLU A 22 -6.79 -4.01 -4.48
C GLU A 22 -6.40 -2.85 -3.57
N ILE A 23 -5.14 -2.83 -3.14
CA ILE A 23 -4.66 -1.74 -2.28
C ILE A 23 -4.70 -0.42 -3.03
N ALA A 24 -4.31 -0.40 -4.30
CA ALA A 24 -4.37 0.80 -5.11
C ALA A 24 -5.81 1.31 -5.25
N GLU A 25 -6.77 0.41 -5.40
CA GLU A 25 -8.18 0.78 -5.47
C GLU A 25 -8.65 1.42 -4.16
N TYR A 26 -8.26 0.88 -3.02
CA TYR A 26 -8.60 1.49 -1.74
C TYR A 26 -7.99 2.88 -1.59
N LEU A 27 -6.79 3.08 -2.12
CA LEU A 27 -6.14 4.39 -2.10
C LEU A 27 -6.68 5.34 -3.15
N GLU A 28 -7.50 4.84 -4.07
CA GLU A 28 -8.05 5.64 -5.17
C GLU A 28 -6.96 6.19 -6.08
N ILE A 29 -5.93 5.39 -6.33
CA ILE A 29 -4.84 5.75 -7.24
C ILE A 29 -4.72 4.68 -8.33
N ARG A 30 -4.01 5.01 -9.39
CA ARG A 30 -3.78 4.06 -10.48
C ARG A 30 -2.85 2.94 -10.02
N GLN A 31 -3.09 1.74 -10.54
CA GLN A 31 -2.26 0.58 -10.26
C GLN A 31 -0.80 0.84 -10.63
N ASP A 32 -0.57 1.48 -11.77
CA ASP A 32 0.79 1.81 -12.22
C ASP A 32 1.51 2.70 -11.20
N SER A 33 0.81 3.69 -10.67
CA SER A 33 1.38 4.58 -9.67
C SER A 33 1.76 3.82 -8.40
N PHE A 34 0.90 2.90 -7.98
CA PHE A 34 1.18 2.11 -6.80
C PHE A 34 2.39 1.20 -7.01
N TYR A 35 2.49 0.56 -8.17
CA TYR A 35 3.62 -0.31 -8.48
C TYR A 35 4.93 0.48 -8.50
N SER A 36 4.93 1.68 -9.06
CA SER A 36 6.12 2.54 -9.06
C SER A 36 6.54 2.89 -7.64
N TRP A 37 5.57 3.18 -6.77
CA TRP A 37 5.86 3.46 -5.38
C TRP A 37 6.43 2.23 -4.66
N ILE A 38 5.86 1.04 -4.89
CA ILE A 38 6.31 -0.20 -4.27
C ILE A 38 7.75 -0.52 -4.67
N LYS A 39 8.15 -0.15 -5.90
CA LYS A 39 9.51 -0.34 -6.39
C LYS A 39 10.50 0.69 -5.85
N GLY A 40 9.99 1.72 -5.18
CA GLY A 40 10.85 2.73 -4.58
C GLY A 40 11.15 3.93 -5.46
N TYR A 41 10.43 4.13 -6.55
CA TYR A 41 10.72 5.21 -7.48
C TYR A 41 10.32 6.59 -6.96
N TYR A 42 9.38 6.64 -6.01
CA TYR A 42 8.97 7.90 -5.39
C TYR A 42 8.31 7.63 -4.04
N ASN A 43 8.08 8.68 -3.28
CA ASN A 43 7.45 8.57 -1.96
C ASN A 43 6.06 9.18 -2.01
N PHE A 44 5.15 8.62 -1.19
CA PHE A 44 3.79 9.17 -1.06
C PHE A 44 3.80 10.44 -0.22
N SER A 45 2.80 11.29 -0.44
CA SER A 45 2.56 12.43 0.43
C SER A 45 2.14 11.96 1.83
N PHE A 46 2.23 12.87 2.79
CA PHE A 46 1.84 12.56 4.17
C PHE A 46 0.39 12.07 4.25
N ASP A 47 -0.52 12.76 3.57
CA ASP A 47 -1.94 12.39 3.60
C ASP A 47 -2.16 10.99 3.01
N ARG A 48 -1.50 10.69 1.90
CA ARG A 48 -1.62 9.38 1.27
C ARG A 48 -1.05 8.28 2.16
N LYS A 49 0.06 8.55 2.84
CA LYS A 49 0.63 7.58 3.76
C LYS A 49 -0.30 7.29 4.93
N ASN A 50 -0.96 8.32 5.47
CA ASN A 50 -1.93 8.10 6.54
C ASN A 50 -3.11 7.28 6.07
N LYS A 51 -3.62 7.55 4.87
CA LYS A 51 -4.71 6.78 4.30
C LYS A 51 -4.31 5.33 4.11
N LEU A 52 -3.11 5.10 3.59
CA LEU A 52 -2.60 3.74 3.40
C LEU A 52 -2.44 3.01 4.73
N ARG A 53 -1.94 3.69 5.75
CA ARG A 53 -1.80 3.08 7.07
C ARG A 53 -3.14 2.61 7.60
N ASN A 54 -4.18 3.42 7.46
CA ASN A 54 -5.52 3.03 7.89
C ASN A 54 -6.04 1.83 7.10
N ILE A 55 -5.79 1.80 5.80
CA ILE A 55 -6.18 0.68 4.96
C ILE A 55 -5.49 -0.61 5.42
N ILE A 56 -4.18 -0.53 5.67
CA ILE A 56 -3.41 -1.69 6.12
C ILE A 56 -3.95 -2.21 7.44
N ASP A 57 -4.21 -1.33 8.39
CA ASP A 57 -4.74 -1.72 9.69
C ASP A 57 -6.10 -2.43 9.54
N THR A 58 -6.97 -1.90 8.69
CA THR A 58 -8.27 -2.49 8.43
C THR A 58 -8.13 -3.89 7.81
N LEU A 59 -7.27 -4.03 6.81
CA LEU A 59 -7.10 -5.30 6.11
C LEU A 59 -6.44 -6.35 6.99
N ARG A 60 -5.57 -5.95 7.91
CA ARG A 60 -4.89 -6.90 8.78
C ARG A 60 -5.79 -7.44 9.88
N GLU A 61 -6.85 -6.73 10.21
CA GLU A 61 -7.80 -7.19 11.23
C GLU A 61 -8.77 -8.25 10.71
N GLU A 62 -8.81 -8.45 9.41
CA GLU A 62 -9.64 -9.49 8.81
C GLU A 62 -8.86 -10.82 8.73
#